data_3cae5a69c69386d33147bf458251a5d5
#
_entry.id   3cae5a69c69386d33147bf458251a5d5
#
_cell.length_a   1.000
_cell.length_b   1.000
_cell.length_c   1.000
_cell.angle_alpha   90.00
_cell.angle_beta   90.00
_cell.angle_gamma   90.00
#
_symmetry.space_group_name_H-M   'P 1'
#
loop_
_entity.id
_entity.type
_entity.pdbx_description
1 polymer ?
#
loop_
_entity_poly.entity_id
_entity_poly.type
_entity_poly.pdbx_seq_one_letter_code
_entity_poly.pdbx_strand_id
1 'polypeptide(L)'
;KANQLIRGRINWTKLEHRVVAMLVAQLKRDDDAFEMQRVHISDLMDMAQISSRDIYSRAEEVCRKLLNQKVHVRTRTEDGRRMYQGYNCLSTCRYVEGSGYIEAKFNDDMKPFLLQLKRQFTMYRLQNFMQLSSQHSMRMYELIKMQEGLRHLRLSVDELREVLCCEHTYERFSDFRRHVLERARTEIEETCDTYYTYAVERDGRTPKWVRFLIHRREDEDTPTPIPRDEG
;
A
#
# COMPACT_ATOMS: atom_id res chain seq x y z
N LYS A 1 4.61 -5.13 -6.39
CA LYS A 1 5.47 -4.00 -5.95
C LYS A 1 6.67 -4.54 -5.16
N ALA A 2 7.85 -3.94 -5.33
CA ALA A 2 9.01 -4.27 -4.50
C ALA A 2 8.76 -3.89 -3.02
N ASN A 3 9.29 -4.70 -2.09
CA ASN A 3 9.13 -4.44 -0.65
C ASN A 3 9.75 -3.11 -0.22
N GLN A 4 10.83 -2.67 -0.89
CA GLN A 4 11.43 -1.36 -0.65
C GLN A 4 10.47 -0.20 -0.94
N LEU A 5 9.65 -0.32 -2.00
CA LEU A 5 8.64 0.66 -2.34
C LEU A 5 7.52 0.68 -1.28
N ILE A 6 7.11 -0.48 -0.79
CA ILE A 6 6.08 -0.58 0.27
C ILE A 6 6.56 0.04 1.57
N ARG A 7 7.85 -0.11 1.92
CA ARG A 7 8.46 0.54 3.09
C ARG A 7 8.79 2.02 2.86
N GLY A 8 8.71 2.50 1.63
CA GLY A 8 8.95 3.88 1.29
C GLY A 8 7.87 4.83 1.83
N ARG A 9 8.24 6.08 2.03
CA ARG A 9 7.31 7.15 2.38
C ARG A 9 6.56 7.58 1.12
N ILE A 10 5.24 7.36 1.09
CA ILE A 10 4.36 7.64 -0.06
C ILE A 10 3.14 8.41 0.45
N ASN A 11 3.12 9.71 0.19
CA ASN A 11 2.07 10.60 0.67
C ASN A 11 0.97 10.82 -0.39
N TRP A 12 0.28 9.76 -0.75
CA TRP A 12 -0.85 9.83 -1.68
C TRP A 12 -2.19 9.83 -0.94
N THR A 13 -3.15 10.55 -1.51
CA THR A 13 -4.55 10.43 -1.10
C THR A 13 -5.11 9.06 -1.49
N LYS A 14 -6.27 8.67 -0.92
CA LYS A 14 -6.96 7.42 -1.31
C LYS A 14 -7.14 7.29 -2.81
N LEU A 15 -7.54 8.37 -3.48
CA LEU A 15 -7.82 8.34 -4.91
C LEU A 15 -6.55 8.12 -5.73
N GLU A 16 -5.46 8.81 -5.36
CA GLU A 16 -4.15 8.63 -5.99
C GLU A 16 -3.62 7.20 -5.78
N HIS A 17 -3.75 6.65 -4.56
CA HIS A 17 -3.40 5.25 -4.28
C HIS A 17 -4.17 4.27 -5.17
N ARG A 18 -5.46 4.48 -5.37
CA ARG A 18 -6.32 3.64 -6.21
C ARG A 18 -5.94 3.72 -7.69
N VAL A 19 -5.72 4.92 -8.22
CA VAL A 19 -5.27 5.11 -9.61
C VAL A 19 -3.95 4.39 -9.84
N VAL A 20 -2.95 4.58 -8.96
CA VAL A 20 -1.65 3.90 -9.09
C VAL A 20 -1.79 2.37 -8.92
N ALA A 21 -2.66 1.89 -8.04
CA ALA A 21 -2.90 0.45 -7.90
C ALA A 21 -3.49 -0.17 -9.18
N MET A 22 -4.43 0.52 -9.85
CA MET A 22 -4.98 0.08 -11.12
C MET A 22 -3.94 0.11 -12.26
N LEU A 23 -3.06 1.12 -12.29
CA LEU A 23 -1.94 1.16 -13.25
C LEU A 23 -0.97 -0.01 -13.01
N VAL A 24 -0.59 -0.27 -11.75
CA VAL A 24 0.29 -1.40 -11.41
C VAL A 24 -0.34 -2.75 -11.77
N ALA A 25 -1.65 -2.88 -11.61
CA ALA A 25 -2.37 -4.12 -11.95
C ALA A 25 -2.37 -4.45 -13.45
N GLN A 26 -2.14 -3.46 -14.32
CA GLN A 26 -2.04 -3.65 -15.77
C GLN A 26 -0.64 -4.10 -16.23
N LEU A 27 0.38 -3.98 -15.35
CA LEU A 27 1.75 -4.41 -15.67
C LEU A 27 1.84 -5.93 -15.71
N LYS A 28 2.46 -6.45 -16.75
CA LYS A 28 2.77 -7.88 -16.89
C LYS A 28 4.16 -8.17 -16.34
N ARG A 29 4.37 -9.41 -15.93
CA ARG A 29 5.65 -9.84 -15.32
C ARG A 29 6.83 -9.80 -16.30
N ASP A 30 6.54 -9.95 -17.58
CA ASP A 30 7.49 -10.00 -18.71
C ASP A 30 7.63 -8.66 -19.45
N ASP A 31 6.97 -7.59 -18.96
CA ASP A 31 7.15 -6.27 -19.53
C ASP A 31 8.59 -5.77 -19.29
N ASP A 32 9.26 -5.33 -20.36
CA ASP A 32 10.60 -4.74 -20.31
C ASP A 32 10.58 -3.21 -20.25
N ALA A 33 9.46 -2.61 -20.59
CA ALA A 33 9.25 -1.16 -20.63
C ALA A 33 7.87 -0.78 -20.10
N PHE A 34 7.75 0.45 -19.63
CA PHE A 34 6.43 1.01 -19.33
C PHE A 34 5.80 1.62 -20.57
N GLU A 35 4.56 1.24 -20.83
CA GLU A 35 3.73 1.81 -21.85
C GLU A 35 2.70 2.77 -21.24
N MET A 36 2.03 3.57 -22.09
CA MET A 36 0.92 4.40 -21.69
C MET A 36 -0.28 3.51 -21.33
N GLN A 37 -0.79 3.67 -20.12
CA GLN A 37 -1.91 2.89 -19.60
C GLN A 37 -3.12 3.78 -19.37
N ARG A 38 -4.31 3.18 -19.38
CA ARG A 38 -5.58 3.87 -19.12
C ARG A 38 -6.24 3.32 -17.86
N VAL A 39 -6.74 4.24 -17.05
CA VAL A 39 -7.61 3.94 -15.91
C VAL A 39 -8.97 4.56 -16.20
N HIS A 40 -9.96 3.74 -16.51
CA HIS A 40 -11.33 4.19 -16.67
C HIS A 40 -11.90 4.60 -15.32
N ILE A 41 -12.53 5.78 -15.29
CA ILE A 41 -13.09 6.33 -14.05
C ILE A 41 -14.29 5.47 -13.60
N SER A 42 -15.07 4.91 -14.54
CA SER A 42 -16.12 3.94 -14.23
C SER A 42 -15.60 2.74 -13.46
N ASP A 43 -14.54 2.10 -13.96
CA ASP A 43 -13.97 0.90 -13.34
C ASP A 43 -13.41 1.22 -11.94
N LEU A 44 -12.79 2.39 -11.79
CA LEU A 44 -12.31 2.87 -10.49
C LEU A 44 -13.46 3.07 -9.51
N MET A 45 -14.57 3.65 -9.97
CA MET A 45 -15.76 3.86 -9.14
C MET A 45 -16.39 2.53 -8.72
N ASP A 46 -16.55 1.60 -9.65
CA ASP A 46 -17.16 0.28 -9.42
C ASP A 46 -16.31 -0.54 -8.45
N MET A 47 -15.01 -0.65 -8.67
CA MET A 47 -14.10 -1.40 -7.80
C MET A 47 -13.99 -0.80 -6.38
N ALA A 48 -14.06 0.52 -6.28
CA ALA A 48 -13.96 1.24 -5.02
C ALA A 48 -15.32 1.47 -4.34
N GLN A 49 -16.42 1.01 -4.96
CA GLN A 49 -17.79 1.24 -4.51
C GLN A 49 -18.12 2.72 -4.23
N ILE A 50 -17.69 3.59 -5.14
CA ILE A 50 -17.90 5.04 -5.05
C ILE A 50 -19.02 5.43 -6.00
N SER A 51 -20.05 6.07 -5.47
CA SER A 51 -21.19 6.57 -6.26
C SER A 51 -21.06 8.03 -6.70
N SER A 52 -20.09 8.77 -6.17
CA SER A 52 -19.93 10.21 -6.43
C SER A 52 -19.33 10.46 -7.83
N ARG A 53 -20.00 11.30 -8.62
CA ARG A 53 -19.48 11.79 -9.91
C ARG A 53 -18.37 12.84 -9.75
N ASP A 54 -18.05 13.27 -8.53
CA ASP A 54 -17.00 14.24 -8.25
C ASP A 54 -15.60 13.76 -8.71
N ILE A 55 -15.42 12.46 -8.98
CA ILE A 55 -14.16 11.93 -9.49
C ILE A 55 -13.85 12.49 -10.86
N TYR A 56 -14.83 12.65 -11.73
CA TYR A 56 -14.63 13.22 -13.08
C TYR A 56 -14.12 14.66 -13.00
N SER A 57 -14.71 15.49 -12.16
CA SER A 57 -14.27 16.89 -11.94
C SER A 57 -12.89 16.99 -11.27
N ARG A 58 -12.45 15.93 -10.57
CA ARG A 58 -11.15 15.89 -9.87
C ARG A 58 -10.05 15.17 -10.64
N ALA A 59 -10.35 14.60 -11.82
CA ALA A 59 -9.40 13.79 -12.57
C ALA A 59 -8.14 14.59 -12.98
N GLU A 60 -8.31 15.85 -13.40
CA GLU A 60 -7.18 16.74 -13.69
C GLU A 60 -6.33 17.01 -12.45
N GLU A 61 -6.97 17.30 -11.30
CA GLU A 61 -6.26 17.50 -10.03
C GLU A 61 -5.47 16.27 -9.61
N VAL A 62 -6.03 15.07 -9.78
CA VAL A 62 -5.36 13.79 -9.51
C VAL A 62 -4.13 13.64 -10.39
N CYS A 63 -4.24 13.90 -11.70
CA CYS A 63 -3.10 13.86 -12.61
C CYS A 63 -1.99 14.81 -12.18
N ARG A 64 -2.33 16.05 -11.88
CA ARG A 64 -1.37 17.07 -11.42
C ARG A 64 -0.68 16.67 -10.11
N LYS A 65 -1.45 16.13 -9.14
CA LYS A 65 -0.89 15.67 -7.88
C LYS A 65 0.04 14.47 -8.06
N LEU A 66 -0.35 13.47 -8.85
CA LEU A 66 0.48 12.28 -9.11
C LEU A 66 1.79 12.62 -9.79
N LEU A 67 1.81 13.59 -10.72
CA LEU A 67 3.04 14.06 -11.37
C LEU A 67 3.98 14.81 -10.43
N ASN A 68 3.45 15.49 -9.42
CA ASN A 68 4.24 16.28 -8.47
C ASN A 68 4.70 15.47 -7.24
N GLN A 69 4.17 14.27 -7.05
CA GLN A 69 4.49 13.46 -5.88
C GLN A 69 5.70 12.56 -6.12
N LYS A 70 6.60 12.55 -5.13
CA LYS A 70 7.80 11.72 -5.13
C LYS A 70 7.62 10.51 -4.21
N VAL A 71 8.20 9.41 -4.62
CA VAL A 71 8.41 8.23 -3.79
C VAL A 71 9.80 8.34 -3.18
N HIS A 72 9.89 8.26 -1.86
CA HIS A 72 11.16 8.32 -1.14
C HIS A 72 11.54 6.94 -0.64
N VAL A 73 12.70 6.45 -1.05
CA VAL A 73 13.24 5.16 -0.66
C VAL A 73 14.54 5.37 0.12
N ARG A 74 14.65 4.75 1.29
CA ARG A 74 15.87 4.72 2.07
C ARG A 74 16.43 3.31 2.06
N THR A 75 17.68 3.17 1.63
CA THR A 75 18.40 1.92 1.55
C THR A 75 19.78 2.04 2.19
N ARG A 76 20.58 1.00 2.05
CA ARG A 76 22.02 1.05 2.34
C ARG A 76 22.79 0.67 1.08
N THR A 77 23.91 1.29 0.87
CA THR A 77 24.90 0.91 -0.13
C THR A 77 25.58 -0.41 0.27
N GLU A 78 26.30 -1.04 -0.64
CA GLU A 78 27.03 -2.31 -0.37
C GLU A 78 28.03 -2.16 0.78
N ASP A 79 28.64 -0.99 0.94
CA ASP A 79 29.56 -0.64 2.04
C ASP A 79 28.82 -0.18 3.32
N GLY A 80 27.49 -0.35 3.39
CA GLY A 80 26.67 -0.13 4.57
C GLY A 80 26.25 1.32 4.84
N ARG A 81 26.66 2.31 4.02
CA ARG A 81 26.25 3.71 4.16
C ARG A 81 24.76 3.90 3.89
N ARG A 82 24.14 4.85 4.59
CA ARG A 82 22.75 5.22 4.35
C ARG A 82 22.62 5.91 2.98
N MET A 83 21.69 5.42 2.16
CA MET A 83 21.36 5.99 0.85
C MET A 83 19.91 6.45 0.83
N TYR A 84 19.70 7.69 0.39
CA TYR A 84 18.39 8.26 0.12
C TYR A 84 18.20 8.42 -1.39
N GLN A 85 17.04 8.01 -1.88
CA GLN A 85 16.65 8.16 -3.28
C GLN A 85 15.21 8.67 -3.37
N GLY A 86 14.99 9.66 -4.22
CA GLY A 86 13.66 10.21 -4.52
C GLY A 86 13.33 9.99 -6.00
N TYR A 87 12.16 9.47 -6.28
CA TYR A 87 11.70 9.16 -7.63
C TYR A 87 10.37 9.83 -7.92
N ASN A 88 10.17 10.32 -9.15
CA ASN A 88 8.84 10.59 -9.65
C ASN A 88 8.19 9.25 -10.02
N CYS A 89 6.99 8.99 -9.54
CA CYS A 89 6.30 7.74 -9.82
C CYS A 89 5.89 7.65 -11.30
N LEU A 90 5.34 8.73 -11.82
CA LEU A 90 4.88 8.83 -13.20
C LEU A 90 5.75 9.82 -14.00
N SER A 91 6.01 9.48 -15.25
CA SER A 91 6.62 10.39 -16.25
C SER A 91 5.56 11.24 -16.97
N THR A 92 4.36 10.68 -17.10
CA THR A 92 3.23 11.33 -17.77
C THR A 92 1.94 10.96 -17.04
N CYS A 93 1.04 11.92 -16.89
CA CYS A 93 -0.32 11.71 -16.47
C CYS A 93 -1.20 12.78 -17.10
N ARG A 94 -2.28 12.40 -17.77
CA ARG A 94 -3.16 13.33 -18.46
C ARG A 94 -4.62 12.91 -18.37
N TYR A 95 -5.48 13.90 -18.40
CA TYR A 95 -6.92 13.73 -18.48
C TYR A 95 -7.46 14.68 -19.57
N VAL A 96 -8.34 14.20 -20.40
CA VAL A 96 -9.10 15.01 -21.35
C VAL A 96 -10.53 15.05 -20.87
N GLU A 97 -11.10 16.23 -20.72
CA GLU A 97 -12.48 16.41 -20.26
C GLU A 97 -13.45 15.62 -21.15
N GLY A 98 -14.35 14.87 -20.53
CA GLY A 98 -15.31 14.01 -21.22
C GLY A 98 -14.75 12.66 -21.71
N SER A 99 -13.45 12.40 -21.63
CA SER A 99 -12.86 11.13 -22.08
C SER A 99 -13.26 9.93 -21.21
N GLY A 100 -13.58 10.17 -19.93
CA GLY A 100 -13.94 9.13 -18.98
C GLY A 100 -12.78 8.28 -18.46
N TYR A 101 -11.52 8.62 -18.79
CA TYR A 101 -10.34 7.89 -18.33
C TYR A 101 -9.14 8.82 -18.07
N ILE A 102 -8.27 8.38 -17.19
CA ILE A 102 -6.94 8.96 -16.95
C ILE A 102 -5.92 8.12 -17.71
N GLU A 103 -5.02 8.77 -18.46
CA GLU A 103 -3.87 8.13 -19.10
C GLU A 103 -2.60 8.46 -18.33
N ALA A 104 -1.79 7.44 -18.05
CA ALA A 104 -0.55 7.63 -17.33
C ALA A 104 0.53 6.64 -17.76
N LYS A 105 1.79 7.05 -17.63
CA LYS A 105 2.97 6.22 -17.82
C LYS A 105 3.87 6.31 -16.60
N PHE A 106 4.34 5.16 -16.11
CA PHE A 106 5.36 5.14 -15.06
C PHE A 106 6.68 5.71 -15.54
N ASN A 107 7.43 6.33 -14.63
CA ASN A 107 8.80 6.73 -14.87
C ASN A 107 9.68 5.49 -15.00
N ASP A 108 10.62 5.50 -15.94
CA ASP A 108 11.53 4.38 -16.18
C ASP A 108 12.41 4.04 -14.96
N ASP A 109 12.72 5.02 -14.11
CA ASP A 109 13.40 4.81 -12.83
C ASP A 109 12.61 3.92 -11.84
N MET A 110 11.31 3.71 -12.08
CA MET A 110 10.47 2.82 -11.29
C MET A 110 10.56 1.34 -11.71
N LYS A 111 11.24 1.01 -12.82
CA LYS A 111 11.38 -0.37 -13.30
C LYS A 111 11.89 -1.35 -12.24
N PRO A 112 12.92 -1.05 -11.44
CA PRO A 112 13.40 -1.96 -10.40
C PRO A 112 12.36 -2.28 -9.31
N PHE A 113 11.36 -1.39 -9.14
CA PHE A 113 10.34 -1.51 -8.11
C PHE A 113 9.02 -2.11 -8.61
N LEU A 114 8.77 -2.11 -9.92
CA LEU A 114 7.50 -2.50 -10.49
C LEU A 114 7.59 -3.62 -11.55
N LEU A 115 8.67 -3.69 -12.36
CA LEU A 115 8.84 -4.69 -13.42
C LEU A 115 9.91 -5.74 -13.08
N GLN A 116 11.09 -5.31 -12.70
CA GLN A 116 12.24 -6.20 -12.48
C GLN A 116 12.21 -6.87 -11.10
N LEU A 117 11.07 -7.48 -10.74
CA LEU A 117 10.84 -8.06 -9.42
C LEU A 117 11.42 -9.46 -9.31
N LYS A 118 12.74 -9.57 -9.18
CA LYS A 118 13.43 -10.87 -9.04
C LYS A 118 13.33 -11.47 -7.64
N ARG A 119 13.31 -10.64 -6.59
CA ARG A 119 13.25 -11.03 -5.17
C ARG A 119 12.50 -9.97 -4.35
N GLN A 120 11.90 -10.41 -3.23
CA GLN A 120 11.27 -9.51 -2.23
C GLN A 120 10.23 -8.55 -2.82
N PHE A 121 9.21 -9.09 -3.45
CA PHE A 121 8.05 -8.34 -3.94
C PHE A 121 6.77 -8.84 -3.29
N THR A 122 5.76 -7.97 -3.26
CA THR A 122 4.45 -8.23 -2.67
C THR A 122 3.38 -8.21 -3.75
N MET A 123 2.56 -9.25 -3.78
CA MET A 123 1.32 -9.33 -4.54
C MET A 123 0.13 -9.26 -3.58
N TYR A 124 -0.96 -8.64 -4.01
CA TYR A 124 -2.22 -8.60 -3.27
C TYR A 124 -3.41 -8.48 -4.23
N ARG A 125 -4.59 -8.85 -3.75
CA ARG A 125 -5.82 -8.75 -4.53
C ARG A 125 -6.22 -7.28 -4.67
N LEU A 126 -6.31 -6.79 -5.92
CA LEU A 126 -6.66 -5.40 -6.20
C LEU A 126 -8.02 -5.04 -5.60
N GLN A 127 -8.99 -5.96 -5.67
CA GLN A 127 -10.33 -5.76 -5.11
C GLN A 127 -10.30 -5.39 -3.63
N ASN A 128 -9.56 -6.13 -2.80
CA ASN A 128 -9.43 -5.85 -1.37
C ASN A 128 -8.84 -4.45 -1.13
N PHE A 129 -7.79 -4.11 -1.86
CA PHE A 129 -7.15 -2.79 -1.76
C PHE A 129 -8.10 -1.66 -2.15
N MET A 130 -8.87 -1.82 -3.22
CA MET A 130 -9.78 -0.80 -3.75
C MET A 130 -10.96 -0.50 -2.81
N GLN A 131 -11.40 -1.46 -2.02
CA GLN A 131 -12.49 -1.30 -1.06
C GLN A 131 -12.08 -0.54 0.21
N LEU A 132 -10.79 -0.49 0.55
CA LEU A 132 -10.31 0.24 1.72
C LEU A 132 -10.62 1.74 1.61
N SER A 133 -11.19 2.32 2.67
CA SER A 133 -11.69 3.69 2.69
C SER A 133 -10.68 4.72 3.19
N SER A 134 -9.55 4.27 3.75
CA SER A 134 -8.50 5.13 4.33
C SER A 134 -7.15 4.88 3.64
N GLN A 135 -6.41 5.96 3.36
CA GLN A 135 -5.02 5.85 2.89
C GLN A 135 -4.13 5.07 3.87
N HIS A 136 -4.36 5.22 5.16
CA HIS A 136 -3.61 4.50 6.19
C HIS A 136 -3.94 2.99 6.16
N SER A 137 -5.20 2.62 5.96
CA SER A 137 -5.62 1.22 5.80
C SER A 137 -5.00 0.59 4.54
N MET A 138 -4.97 1.31 3.42
CA MET A 138 -4.30 0.87 2.19
C MET A 138 -2.80 0.60 2.43
N ARG A 139 -2.11 1.52 3.10
CA ARG A 139 -0.69 1.38 3.42
C ARG A 139 -0.43 0.25 4.43
N MET A 140 -1.27 0.13 5.46
CA MET A 140 -1.18 -0.97 6.43
C MET A 140 -1.41 -2.33 5.75
N TYR A 141 -2.39 -2.43 4.83
CA TYR A 141 -2.63 -3.66 4.08
C TYR A 141 -1.40 -4.06 3.24
N GLU A 142 -0.76 -3.12 2.54
CA GLU A 142 0.50 -3.39 1.82
C GLU A 142 1.61 -3.88 2.76
N LEU A 143 1.76 -3.27 3.93
CA LEU A 143 2.78 -3.67 4.93
C LEU A 143 2.56 -5.09 5.46
N ILE A 144 1.33 -5.45 5.82
CA ILE A 144 1.03 -6.79 6.32
C ILE A 144 1.14 -7.83 5.20
N LYS A 145 0.69 -7.53 3.99
CA LYS A 145 0.86 -8.43 2.82
C LYS A 145 2.32 -8.67 2.50
N MET A 146 3.19 -7.67 2.65
CA MET A 146 4.63 -7.81 2.48
C MET A 146 5.24 -8.85 3.44
N GLN A 147 4.70 -8.97 4.63
CA GLN A 147 5.17 -9.87 5.69
C GLN A 147 4.28 -11.10 5.90
N GLU A 148 3.31 -11.32 5.02
CA GLU A 148 2.34 -12.39 5.15
C GLU A 148 3.00 -13.79 5.26
N GLY A 149 4.08 -14.02 4.52
CA GLY A 149 4.82 -15.27 4.59
C GLY A 149 5.54 -15.51 5.93
N LEU A 150 5.98 -14.45 6.59
CA LEU A 150 6.64 -14.51 7.90
C LEU A 150 5.67 -14.45 9.08
N ARG A 151 4.40 -14.11 8.84
CA ARG A 151 3.33 -14.01 9.83
C ARG A 151 3.56 -12.97 10.94
N HIS A 152 4.61 -12.19 10.88
CA HIS A 152 4.88 -11.15 11.85
C HIS A 152 5.59 -9.95 11.22
N LEU A 153 5.37 -8.78 11.82
CA LEU A 153 6.04 -7.53 11.48
C LEU A 153 6.29 -6.77 12.78
N ARG A 154 7.49 -6.22 12.96
CA ARG A 154 7.82 -5.34 14.06
C ARG A 154 8.43 -4.06 13.53
N LEU A 155 7.84 -2.92 13.88
CA LEU A 155 8.31 -1.59 13.51
C LEU A 155 8.35 -0.69 14.75
N SER A 156 9.30 0.24 14.78
CA SER A 156 9.24 1.32 15.75
C SER A 156 8.04 2.24 15.46
N VAL A 157 7.56 2.94 16.47
CA VAL A 157 6.46 3.91 16.32
C VAL A 157 6.83 4.98 15.30
N ASP A 158 8.09 5.42 15.30
CA ASP A 158 8.59 6.44 14.37
C ASP A 158 8.63 5.95 12.93
N GLU A 159 9.18 4.74 12.68
CA GLU A 159 9.15 4.12 11.35
C GLU A 159 7.73 3.94 10.83
N LEU A 160 6.81 3.50 11.72
CA LEU A 160 5.42 3.29 11.34
C LEU A 160 4.74 4.61 10.96
N ARG A 161 5.00 5.68 11.72
CA ARG A 161 4.52 7.03 11.40
C ARG A 161 5.09 7.54 10.08
N GLU A 162 6.38 7.33 9.82
CA GLU A 162 7.03 7.72 8.57
C GLU A 162 6.40 7.02 7.36
N VAL A 163 6.25 5.70 7.42
CA VAL A 163 5.65 4.91 6.31
C VAL A 163 4.19 5.27 6.07
N LEU A 164 3.45 5.61 7.13
CA LEU A 164 2.05 6.02 7.06
C LEU A 164 1.86 7.52 6.82
N CYS A 165 2.94 8.29 6.68
CA CYS A 165 2.92 9.75 6.47
C CYS A 165 2.15 10.51 7.55
N CYS A 166 2.31 10.14 8.81
CA CYS A 166 1.66 10.80 9.95
C CYS A 166 2.66 11.21 11.06
N GLU A 167 3.89 11.60 10.67
CA GLU A 167 4.93 12.08 11.57
C GLU A 167 4.51 13.33 12.36
N HIS A 168 3.73 14.19 11.71
CA HIS A 168 3.25 15.46 12.26
C HIS A 168 1.74 15.47 12.53
N THR A 169 1.11 14.29 12.46
CA THR A 169 -0.31 14.10 12.70
C THR A 169 -0.48 13.13 13.86
N TYR A 170 -1.50 13.33 14.71
CA TYR A 170 -1.73 12.45 15.86
C TYR A 170 -0.53 12.39 16.82
N GLU A 171 -0.02 13.54 17.28
CA GLU A 171 1.17 13.64 18.16
C GLU A 171 1.10 12.67 19.35
N ARG A 172 -0.07 12.54 20.00
CA ARG A 172 -0.28 11.55 21.05
C ARG A 172 -0.41 10.16 20.47
N PHE A 173 0.29 9.20 21.04
CA PHE A 173 0.20 7.80 20.61
C PHE A 173 -1.22 7.23 20.74
N SER A 174 -2.02 7.68 21.72
CA SER A 174 -3.43 7.29 21.86
C SER A 174 -4.26 7.64 20.64
N ASP A 175 -4.04 8.83 20.07
CA ASP A 175 -4.77 9.30 18.90
C ASP A 175 -4.29 8.58 17.63
N PHE A 176 -2.97 8.39 17.47
CA PHE A 176 -2.38 7.57 16.42
C PHE A 176 -2.92 6.13 16.47
N ARG A 177 -2.95 5.51 17.65
CA ARG A 177 -3.52 4.19 17.85
C ARG A 177 -4.98 4.14 17.41
N ARG A 178 -5.83 5.05 17.91
CA ARG A 178 -7.27 5.06 17.66
C ARG A 178 -7.60 5.33 16.20
N HIS A 179 -7.01 6.39 15.62
CA HIS A 179 -7.40 6.90 14.30
C HIS A 179 -6.67 6.22 13.13
N VAL A 180 -5.52 5.58 13.40
CA VAL A 180 -4.73 4.91 12.37
C VAL A 180 -4.75 3.40 12.57
N LEU A 181 -4.19 2.89 13.68
CA LEU A 181 -3.99 1.46 13.86
C LEU A 181 -5.29 0.68 14.05
N GLU A 182 -6.17 1.13 14.97
CA GLU A 182 -7.44 0.43 15.23
C GLU A 182 -8.40 0.55 14.05
N ARG A 183 -8.48 1.74 13.44
CA ARG A 183 -9.30 1.95 12.25
C ARG A 183 -8.86 1.05 11.09
N ALA A 184 -7.55 1.02 10.80
CA ALA A 184 -7.01 0.16 9.75
C ALA A 184 -7.22 -1.31 10.07
N ARG A 185 -7.05 -1.73 11.34
CA ARG A 185 -7.29 -3.11 11.78
C ARG A 185 -8.72 -3.54 11.47
N THR A 186 -9.69 -2.79 11.96
CA THR A 186 -11.12 -3.10 11.75
C THR A 186 -11.46 -3.18 10.27
N GLU A 187 -11.08 -2.18 9.48
CA GLU A 187 -11.40 -2.12 8.07
C GLU A 187 -10.76 -3.26 7.26
N ILE A 188 -9.49 -3.58 7.53
CA ILE A 188 -8.77 -4.67 6.88
C ILE A 188 -9.37 -6.04 7.28
N GLU A 189 -9.69 -6.23 8.57
CA GLU A 189 -10.33 -7.44 9.07
C GLU A 189 -11.71 -7.68 8.44
N GLU A 190 -12.48 -6.65 8.17
CA GLU A 190 -13.80 -6.77 7.54
C GLU A 190 -13.72 -7.03 6.02
N THR A 191 -12.71 -6.50 5.35
CA THR A 191 -12.70 -6.37 3.88
C THR A 191 -11.69 -7.29 3.18
N CYS A 192 -10.57 -7.64 3.84
CA CYS A 192 -9.42 -8.24 3.17
C CYS A 192 -9.26 -9.73 3.49
N ASP A 193 -8.47 -10.42 2.65
CA ASP A 193 -8.05 -11.82 2.80
C ASP A 193 -7.00 -12.05 3.89
N THR A 194 -6.35 -10.98 4.32
CA THR A 194 -5.30 -10.96 5.34
C THR A 194 -5.60 -9.85 6.33
N TYR A 195 -5.50 -10.13 7.61
CA TYR A 195 -5.73 -9.18 8.69
C TYR A 195 -4.65 -9.29 9.76
N TYR A 196 -4.69 -8.45 10.79
CA TYR A 196 -3.68 -8.46 11.84
C TYR A 196 -4.24 -8.18 13.23
N THR A 197 -3.57 -8.75 14.22
CA THR A 197 -3.60 -8.30 15.61
C THR A 197 -2.27 -7.64 15.97
N TYR A 198 -2.21 -6.83 17.02
CA TYR A 198 -0.96 -6.20 17.38
C TYR A 198 -0.81 -5.98 18.88
N ALA A 199 0.44 -5.89 19.34
CA ALA A 199 0.83 -5.51 20.69
C ALA A 199 1.79 -4.32 20.63
N VAL A 200 1.67 -3.42 21.63
CA VAL A 200 2.54 -2.25 21.78
C VAL A 200 3.59 -2.55 22.83
N GLU A 201 4.84 -2.51 22.43
CA GLU A 201 5.99 -2.65 23.33
C GLU A 201 6.44 -1.25 23.79
N ARG A 202 6.71 -1.12 25.08
CA ARG A 202 7.03 0.15 25.71
C ARG A 202 8.44 0.13 26.31
N ASP A 203 9.05 1.32 26.36
CA ASP A 203 10.23 1.60 27.15
C ASP A 203 9.77 2.51 28.30
N GLY A 204 9.65 1.95 29.51
CA GLY A 204 8.93 2.59 30.61
C GLY A 204 7.47 2.90 30.25
N ARG A 205 7.10 4.19 30.22
CA ARG A 205 5.75 4.65 29.83
C ARG A 205 5.62 4.96 28.33
N THR A 206 6.72 5.04 27.59
CA THR A 206 6.75 5.48 26.19
C THR A 206 6.54 4.30 25.23
N PRO A 207 5.51 4.34 24.37
CA PRO A 207 5.36 3.37 23.29
C PRO A 207 6.54 3.47 22.31
N LYS A 208 7.26 2.37 22.07
CA LYS A 208 8.49 2.36 21.27
C LYS A 208 8.39 1.49 20.02
N TRP A 209 7.72 0.34 20.15
CA TRP A 209 7.56 -0.61 19.05
C TRP A 209 6.11 -1.09 18.96
N VAL A 210 5.70 -1.43 17.74
CA VAL A 210 4.44 -2.13 17.48
C VAL A 210 4.80 -3.45 16.82
N ARG A 211 4.35 -4.54 17.41
CA ARG A 211 4.50 -5.89 16.88
C ARG A 211 3.15 -6.37 16.36
N PHE A 212 3.09 -6.69 15.08
CA PHE A 212 1.92 -7.21 14.39
C PHE A 212 2.04 -8.72 14.25
N LEU A 213 0.93 -9.42 14.47
CA LEU A 213 0.75 -10.83 14.11
C LEU A 213 -0.24 -10.88 12.95
N ILE A 214 0.14 -11.55 11.87
CA ILE A 214 -0.56 -11.53 10.59
C ILE A 214 -1.31 -12.86 10.41
N HIS A 215 -2.59 -12.75 10.08
CA HIS A 215 -3.52 -13.86 9.90
C HIS A 215 -4.03 -13.90 8.46
N ARG A 216 -4.37 -15.10 7.96
CA ARG A 216 -5.04 -15.31 6.67
C ARG A 216 -6.41 -15.93 6.92
N ARG A 217 -7.43 -15.53 6.18
CA ARG A 217 -8.76 -16.14 6.27
C ARG A 217 -8.79 -17.60 5.81
N GLU A 218 -7.97 -17.94 4.80
CA GLU A 218 -7.87 -19.31 4.29
C GLU A 218 -7.38 -20.33 5.34
N ASP A 219 -6.68 -19.86 6.39
CA ASP A 219 -6.24 -20.72 7.48
C ASP A 219 -7.35 -21.01 8.50
N GLU A 220 -8.41 -20.19 8.53
CA GLU A 220 -9.56 -20.36 9.42
C GLU A 220 -10.54 -21.41 8.87
N ASP A 221 -10.59 -21.55 7.54
CA ASP A 221 -11.46 -22.52 6.84
C ASP A 221 -10.82 -23.90 6.65
N THR A 222 -9.55 -24.10 7.03
CA THR A 222 -8.89 -25.39 6.92
C THR A 222 -9.24 -26.24 8.13
N PRO A 223 -10.05 -27.35 7.99
CA PRO A 223 -10.35 -28.22 9.11
C PRO A 223 -9.05 -28.78 9.69
N THR A 224 -8.88 -28.66 10.99
CA THR A 224 -7.75 -29.28 11.71
C THR A 224 -7.72 -30.78 11.33
N PRO A 225 -6.60 -31.31 10.81
CA PRO A 225 -6.52 -32.73 10.48
C PRO A 225 -6.82 -33.52 11.76
N ILE A 226 -7.85 -34.36 11.71
CA ILE A 226 -8.15 -35.31 12.79
C ILE A 226 -6.93 -36.24 12.90
N PRO A 227 -6.28 -36.38 14.06
CA PRO A 227 -5.23 -37.35 14.25
C PRO A 227 -5.78 -38.75 13.85
N ARG A 228 -5.15 -39.41 12.90
CA ARG A 228 -5.44 -40.80 12.63
C ARG A 228 -4.96 -41.59 13.85
N ASP A 229 -5.89 -42.17 14.61
CA ASP A 229 -5.56 -43.20 15.57
C ASP A 229 -4.87 -44.33 14.80
N GLU A 230 -3.56 -44.46 14.99
CA GLU A 230 -2.81 -45.64 14.61
C GLU A 230 -3.16 -46.74 15.63
N GLY A 231 -4.09 -47.63 15.21
CA GLY A 231 -4.38 -48.88 15.86
C GLY A 231 -3.36 -49.95 15.47
#